data_f45c322d8d93e597fa5860f1f1e54f81
#
_entry.id   f45c322d8d93e597fa5860f1f1e54f81
#
_cell.length_a   1.000
_cell.length_b   1.000
_cell.length_c   1.000
_cell.angle_alpha   90.00
_cell.angle_beta   90.00
_cell.angle_gamma   90.00
#
_symmetry.space_group_name_H-M   'P 1'
#
loop_
_entity.id
_entity.type
_entity.pdbx_description
1 polymer ?
#
loop_
_entity_poly.entity_id
_entity_poly.type
_entity_poly.pdbx_seq_one_letter_code
_entity_poly.pdbx_strand_id
1 'polypeptide(L)'
;MIFAVLQAKDALGRKPTINPDLLDIKANYLDCNDMFWLAIDENDRVVGCIGCSRITDTDQAFLHRLYIKPSLKRKGIGSKLLNTAELWMRENGIAVSKVHLGTPKEQWFESYVFYPKHGYIEYEPRYMMKVL
;
A
#
# COMPACT_ATOMS: atom_id res chain seq x y z
N MET A 1 -5.98 -11.01 16.24
CA MET A 1 -5.45 -11.56 14.97
C MET A 1 -3.99 -11.18 14.83
N ILE A 2 -3.16 -12.14 14.44
CA ILE A 2 -1.74 -11.90 14.18
C ILE A 2 -1.56 -11.79 12.67
N PHE A 3 -0.79 -10.82 12.21
CA PHE A 3 -0.49 -10.67 10.79
C PHE A 3 0.94 -10.15 10.62
N ALA A 4 1.51 -10.42 9.45
CA ALA A 4 2.83 -9.90 9.06
C ALA A 4 2.72 -9.16 7.73
N VAL A 5 3.57 -8.15 7.53
CA VAL A 5 3.66 -7.43 6.27
C VAL A 5 4.93 -7.86 5.55
N LEU A 6 4.78 -8.38 4.34
CA LEU A 6 5.88 -8.89 3.52
C LEU A 6 5.86 -8.25 2.14
N GLN A 7 7.03 -8.09 1.54
CA GLN A 7 7.08 -7.75 0.12
C GLN A 7 6.44 -8.90 -0.67
N ALA A 8 5.64 -8.57 -1.68
CA ALA A 8 4.90 -9.59 -2.43
C ALA A 8 5.82 -10.64 -3.04
N LYS A 9 6.98 -10.25 -3.56
CA LYS A 9 7.97 -11.19 -4.12
C LYS A 9 8.47 -12.19 -3.08
N ASP A 10 8.67 -11.75 -1.84
CA ASP A 10 9.14 -12.62 -0.76
C ASP A 10 8.02 -13.55 -0.27
N ALA A 11 6.80 -13.04 -0.22
CA ALA A 11 5.64 -13.84 0.15
C ALA A 11 5.42 -14.99 -0.83
N LEU A 12 5.52 -14.71 -2.14
CA LEU A 12 5.39 -15.73 -3.19
C LEU A 12 6.48 -16.79 -3.10
N GLY A 13 7.71 -16.40 -2.75
CA GLY A 13 8.81 -17.34 -2.62
C GLY A 13 8.74 -18.21 -1.36
N ARG A 14 8.23 -17.65 -0.25
CA ARG A 14 8.19 -18.32 1.04
C ARG A 14 6.93 -19.13 1.29
N LYS A 15 5.82 -18.72 0.68
CA LYS A 15 4.49 -19.29 0.92
C LYS A 15 3.78 -19.56 -0.40
N PRO A 16 4.20 -20.61 -1.14
CA PRO A 16 3.61 -20.92 -2.45
C PRO A 16 2.12 -21.30 -2.37
N THR A 17 1.60 -21.54 -1.18
CA THR A 17 0.17 -21.85 -0.95
C THR A 17 -0.70 -20.60 -0.88
N ILE A 18 -0.11 -19.40 -0.89
CA ILE A 18 -0.87 -18.17 -0.92
C ILE A 18 -1.63 -18.07 -2.25
N ASN A 19 -2.85 -17.57 -2.16
CA ASN A 19 -3.88 -17.51 -3.19
C ASN A 19 -3.33 -17.16 -4.58
N PRO A 20 -3.75 -17.88 -5.65
CA PRO A 20 -3.33 -17.64 -7.04
C PRO A 20 -3.54 -16.20 -7.55
N ASP A 21 -4.44 -15.42 -6.97
CA ASP A 21 -4.65 -14.01 -7.32
C ASP A 21 -3.37 -13.17 -7.22
N LEU A 22 -2.37 -13.65 -6.48
CA LEU A 22 -1.07 -13.00 -6.37
C LEU A 22 -0.26 -13.07 -7.66
N LEU A 23 -0.58 -13.95 -8.58
CA LEU A 23 0.08 -13.98 -9.90
C LEU A 23 -0.19 -12.71 -10.69
N ASP A 24 -1.41 -12.16 -10.58
CA ASP A 24 -1.76 -10.90 -11.23
C ASP A 24 -1.00 -9.72 -10.61
N ILE A 25 -0.79 -9.77 -9.30
CA ILE A 25 0.00 -8.76 -8.58
C ILE A 25 1.45 -8.79 -9.09
N LYS A 26 2.03 -9.98 -9.23
CA LYS A 26 3.39 -10.13 -9.77
C LYS A 26 3.50 -9.51 -11.16
N ALA A 27 2.58 -9.84 -12.06
CA ALA A 27 2.61 -9.34 -13.43
C ALA A 27 2.45 -7.82 -13.50
N ASN A 28 1.59 -7.25 -12.65
CA ASN A 28 1.26 -5.83 -12.71
C ASN A 28 2.22 -4.92 -11.94
N TYR A 29 2.93 -5.44 -10.94
CA TYR A 29 3.75 -4.62 -10.05
C TYR A 29 5.21 -5.03 -10.01
N LEU A 30 5.50 -6.29 -9.77
CA LEU A 30 6.88 -6.74 -9.61
C LEU A 30 7.64 -6.71 -10.93
N ASP A 31 6.99 -7.07 -12.04
CA ASP A 31 7.60 -7.09 -13.36
C ASP A 31 7.81 -5.67 -13.92
N CYS A 32 7.13 -4.66 -13.37
CA CYS A 32 7.28 -3.25 -13.74
C CYS A 32 8.22 -2.49 -12.79
N ASN A 33 8.97 -3.18 -11.94
CA ASN A 33 9.86 -2.62 -10.91
C ASN A 33 9.14 -1.81 -9.82
N ASP A 34 7.82 -1.91 -9.73
CA ASP A 34 7.07 -1.31 -8.65
C ASP A 34 7.16 -2.17 -7.40
N MET A 35 7.01 -1.53 -6.24
CA MET A 35 6.97 -2.25 -4.98
C MET A 35 5.54 -2.57 -4.58
N PHE A 36 5.36 -3.72 -3.94
CA PHE A 36 4.06 -4.16 -3.46
C PHE A 36 4.22 -4.96 -2.17
N TRP A 37 3.40 -4.67 -1.18
CA TRP A 37 3.42 -5.36 0.11
C TRP A 37 2.08 -6.01 0.39
N LEU A 38 2.14 -7.14 1.08
CA LEU A 38 0.97 -7.90 1.49
C LEU A 38 0.95 -8.00 3.01
N ALA A 39 -0.23 -7.85 3.60
CA ALA A 39 -0.47 -8.25 4.98
C ALA A 39 -1.06 -9.66 4.96
N ILE A 40 -0.44 -10.57 5.68
CA ILE A 40 -0.79 -12.00 5.68
C ILE A 40 -1.06 -12.42 7.11
N ASP A 41 -2.20 -13.10 7.35
CA ASP A 41 -2.55 -13.59 8.67
C ASP A 41 -1.90 -14.95 9.01
N GLU A 42 -2.19 -15.47 10.20
CA GLU A 42 -1.63 -16.73 10.68
C GLU A 42 -2.10 -17.96 9.89
N ASN A 43 -3.11 -17.80 9.04
CA ASN A 43 -3.62 -18.87 8.18
C ASN A 43 -3.14 -18.73 6.73
N ASP A 44 -2.11 -17.91 6.49
CA ASP A 44 -1.53 -17.63 5.17
C ASP A 44 -2.53 -16.98 4.20
N ARG A 45 -3.50 -16.22 4.72
CA ARG A 45 -4.46 -15.50 3.90
C ARG A 45 -4.03 -14.05 3.76
N VAL A 46 -4.17 -13.50 2.55
CA VAL A 46 -3.94 -12.08 2.31
C VAL A 46 -5.11 -11.28 2.89
N VAL A 47 -4.81 -10.40 3.83
CA VAL A 47 -5.82 -9.57 4.51
C VAL A 47 -5.71 -8.09 4.14
N GLY A 48 -4.66 -7.70 3.44
CA GLY A 48 -4.50 -6.34 2.94
C GLY A 48 -3.31 -6.24 2.00
N CYS A 49 -3.22 -5.12 1.31
CA CYS A 49 -2.10 -4.84 0.41
C CYS A 49 -1.92 -3.34 0.20
N ILE A 50 -0.73 -2.95 -0.26
CA ILE A 50 -0.41 -1.60 -0.70
C ILE A 50 0.67 -1.66 -1.78
N GLY A 51 0.54 -0.82 -2.81
CA GLY A 51 1.53 -0.69 -3.87
C GLY A 51 2.20 0.68 -3.86
N CYS A 52 3.37 0.76 -4.46
CA CYS A 52 4.14 1.99 -4.58
C CYS A 52 4.83 2.04 -5.93
N SER A 53 4.69 3.16 -6.65
CA SER A 53 5.34 3.41 -7.93
C SER A 53 6.12 4.70 -7.87
N ARG A 54 7.45 4.64 -8.09
CA ARG A 54 8.28 5.84 -8.19
C ARG A 54 7.88 6.61 -9.46
N ILE A 55 7.76 7.92 -9.33
CA ILE A 55 7.64 8.80 -10.50
C ILE A 55 9.03 8.92 -11.11
N THR A 56 9.17 8.49 -12.37
CA THR A 56 10.45 8.41 -13.08
C THR A 56 11.24 9.73 -12.99
N ASP A 57 12.53 9.61 -12.68
CA ASP A 57 13.47 10.73 -12.58
C ASP A 57 13.11 11.76 -11.50
N THR A 58 12.40 11.32 -10.45
CA THR A 58 12.07 12.19 -9.32
C THR A 58 12.35 11.49 -7.98
N ASP A 59 12.28 12.28 -6.89
CA ASP A 59 12.30 11.77 -5.52
C ASP A 59 10.89 11.57 -4.96
N GLN A 60 9.90 11.38 -5.84
CA GLN A 60 8.50 11.24 -5.47
C GLN A 60 7.96 9.88 -5.90
N ALA A 61 6.95 9.39 -5.19
CA ALA A 61 6.29 8.14 -5.53
C ALA A 61 4.80 8.22 -5.19
N PHE A 62 4.00 7.49 -5.96
CA PHE A 62 2.58 7.29 -5.65
C PHE A 62 2.38 5.98 -4.90
N LEU A 63 1.58 6.06 -3.83
CA LEU A 63 0.98 4.89 -3.21
C LEU A 63 -0.34 4.60 -3.93
N HIS A 64 -0.64 3.33 -4.10
CA HIS A 64 -1.88 2.93 -4.75
C HIS A 64 -2.32 1.55 -4.28
N ARG A 65 -3.60 1.26 -4.53
CA ARG A 65 -4.22 -0.03 -4.20
C ARG A 65 -4.07 -0.44 -2.73
N LEU A 66 -4.18 0.53 -1.83
CA LEU A 66 -4.34 0.21 -0.42
C LEU A 66 -5.70 -0.48 -0.24
N TYR A 67 -5.65 -1.73 0.17
CA TYR A 67 -6.83 -2.53 0.40
C TYR A 67 -6.71 -3.28 1.72
N ILE A 68 -7.79 -3.25 2.49
CA ILE A 68 -7.93 -4.04 3.72
C ILE A 68 -9.21 -4.84 3.61
N LYS A 69 -9.14 -6.12 3.92
CA LYS A 69 -10.33 -6.97 3.95
C LYS A 69 -11.39 -6.33 4.85
N PRO A 70 -12.64 -6.12 4.35
CA PRO A 70 -13.66 -5.34 5.09
C PRO A 70 -13.91 -5.82 6.52
N SER A 71 -13.90 -7.13 6.76
CA SER A 71 -14.10 -7.70 8.10
C SER A 71 -12.96 -7.41 9.07
N LEU A 72 -11.82 -6.91 8.59
CA LEU A 72 -10.61 -6.71 9.38
C LEU A 72 -10.20 -5.23 9.45
N LYS A 73 -11.05 -4.32 9.02
CA LYS A 73 -10.79 -2.89 9.14
C LYS A 73 -10.71 -2.48 10.61
N ARG A 74 -9.97 -1.39 10.88
CA ARG A 74 -9.74 -0.83 12.23
C ARG A 74 -8.89 -1.72 13.15
N LYS A 75 -8.12 -2.64 12.59
CA LYS A 75 -7.18 -3.49 13.35
C LYS A 75 -5.72 -3.11 13.15
N GLY A 76 -5.46 -1.93 12.58
CA GLY A 76 -4.11 -1.41 12.39
C GLY A 76 -3.39 -1.95 11.15
N ILE A 77 -4.04 -2.76 10.31
CA ILE A 77 -3.43 -3.34 9.12
C ILE A 77 -3.03 -2.24 8.13
N GLY A 78 -3.93 -1.29 7.86
CA GLY A 78 -3.66 -0.19 6.95
C GLY A 78 -2.50 0.68 7.40
N SER A 79 -2.44 1.00 8.69
CA SER A 79 -1.35 1.78 9.28
C SER A 79 -0.02 1.04 9.14
N LYS A 80 0.00 -0.26 9.39
CA LYS A 80 1.21 -1.07 9.26
C LYS A 80 1.70 -1.14 7.82
N LEU A 81 0.80 -1.32 6.87
CA LEU A 81 1.12 -1.32 5.44
C LEU A 81 1.68 0.04 5.01
N LEU A 82 1.02 1.13 5.38
CA LEU A 82 1.47 2.46 5.05
C LEU A 82 2.85 2.76 5.64
N ASN A 83 3.05 2.46 6.92
CA ASN A 83 4.34 2.68 7.58
C ASN A 83 5.45 1.87 6.92
N THR A 84 5.18 0.64 6.49
CA THR A 84 6.14 -0.21 5.80
C THR A 84 6.52 0.39 4.45
N ALA A 85 5.55 0.87 3.68
CA ALA A 85 5.81 1.52 2.40
C ALA A 85 6.60 2.82 2.57
N GLU A 86 6.26 3.65 3.55
CA GLU A 86 6.96 4.89 3.82
C GLU A 86 8.41 4.65 4.25
N LEU A 87 8.65 3.63 5.06
CA LEU A 87 10.00 3.26 5.47
C LEU A 87 10.86 2.87 4.25
N TRP A 88 10.31 2.04 3.37
CA TRP A 88 10.99 1.67 2.14
C TRP A 88 11.30 2.89 1.27
N MET A 89 10.35 3.82 1.15
CA MET A 89 10.55 5.07 0.40
C MET A 89 11.73 5.87 0.96
N ARG A 90 11.78 6.06 2.29
CA ARG A 90 12.88 6.78 2.94
C ARG A 90 14.22 6.11 2.68
N GLU A 91 14.27 4.80 2.78
CA GLU A 91 15.49 4.02 2.56
C GLU A 91 15.96 4.05 1.10
N ASN A 92 15.07 4.38 0.17
CA ASN A 92 15.35 4.40 -1.26
C ASN A 92 15.37 5.81 -1.87
N GLY A 93 15.54 6.83 -1.04
CA GLY A 93 15.73 8.20 -1.50
C GLY A 93 14.46 8.90 -1.99
N ILE A 94 13.28 8.38 -1.64
CA ILE A 94 12.02 9.02 -1.97
C ILE A 94 11.66 10.00 -0.85
N ALA A 95 11.50 11.27 -1.19
CA ALA A 95 11.26 12.33 -0.24
C ALA A 95 9.78 12.71 -0.10
N VAL A 96 8.94 12.39 -1.09
CA VAL A 96 7.53 12.74 -1.10
C VAL A 96 6.69 11.55 -1.48
N SER A 97 5.72 11.22 -0.63
CA SER A 97 4.71 10.19 -0.86
C SER A 97 3.41 10.86 -1.30
N LYS A 98 2.83 10.40 -2.40
CA LYS A 98 1.59 10.94 -2.96
C LYS A 98 0.53 9.85 -3.06
N VAL A 99 -0.74 10.27 -2.96
CA VAL A 99 -1.88 9.38 -3.18
C VAL A 99 -2.91 10.07 -4.06
N HIS A 100 -3.57 9.29 -4.91
CA HIS A 100 -4.71 9.72 -5.70
C HIS A 100 -5.95 9.02 -5.15
N LEU A 101 -6.93 9.81 -4.69
CA LEU A 101 -8.12 9.28 -4.05
C LEU A 101 -9.24 9.07 -5.06
N GLY A 102 -10.08 8.07 -4.80
CA GLY A 102 -11.19 7.73 -5.68
C GLY A 102 -12.36 8.72 -5.63
N THR A 103 -13.22 8.66 -6.63
CA THR A 103 -14.45 9.44 -6.72
C THR A 103 -15.65 8.52 -6.93
N PRO A 104 -16.86 8.91 -6.46
CA PRO A 104 -17.13 10.11 -5.64
C PRO A 104 -16.57 9.98 -4.22
N LYS A 105 -16.34 11.12 -3.57
CA LYS A 105 -15.76 11.19 -2.23
C LYS A 105 -16.54 10.35 -1.20
N GLU A 106 -17.85 10.30 -1.33
CA GLU A 106 -18.71 9.56 -0.42
C GLU A 106 -18.42 8.06 -0.41
N GLN A 107 -18.07 7.49 -1.57
CA GLN A 107 -17.69 6.07 -1.66
C GLN A 107 -16.29 5.80 -1.09
N TRP A 108 -15.42 6.81 -1.12
CA TRP A 108 -14.03 6.68 -0.69
C TRP A 108 -13.75 7.44 0.61
N PHE A 109 -14.79 7.68 1.37
CA PHE A 109 -14.73 8.45 2.62
C PHE A 109 -13.63 7.97 3.57
N GLU A 110 -13.45 6.67 3.71
CA GLU A 110 -12.42 6.13 4.61
C GLU A 110 -11.01 6.59 4.23
N SER A 111 -10.71 6.64 2.91
CA SER A 111 -9.41 7.12 2.43
C SER A 111 -9.20 8.60 2.73
N TYR A 112 -10.24 9.41 2.59
CA TYR A 112 -10.19 10.85 2.89
C TYR A 112 -10.00 11.14 4.38
N VAL A 113 -10.27 10.17 5.25
CA VAL A 113 -10.02 10.27 6.69
C VAL A 113 -8.67 9.63 7.05
N PHE A 114 -8.35 8.51 6.44
CA PHE A 114 -7.17 7.71 6.78
C PHE A 114 -5.86 8.44 6.48
N TYR A 115 -5.71 8.98 5.28
CA TYR A 115 -4.45 9.63 4.89
C TYR A 115 -4.14 10.89 5.69
N PRO A 116 -5.10 11.80 5.94
CA PRO A 116 -4.83 12.96 6.80
C PRO A 116 -4.38 12.59 8.20
N LYS A 117 -4.90 11.50 8.77
CA LYS A 117 -4.45 11.00 10.09
C LYS A 117 -2.97 10.60 10.08
N HIS A 118 -2.43 10.26 8.93
CA HIS A 118 -1.03 9.86 8.77
C HIS A 118 -0.15 10.98 8.21
N GLY A 119 -0.64 12.21 8.23
CA GLY A 119 0.17 13.38 7.86
C GLY A 119 0.07 13.81 6.40
N TYR A 120 -0.85 13.22 5.64
CA TYR A 120 -1.07 13.60 4.24
C TYR A 120 -1.95 14.84 4.16
N ILE A 121 -1.61 15.73 3.23
CA ILE A 121 -2.30 17.01 3.02
C ILE A 121 -2.77 17.07 1.56
N GLU A 122 -4.03 17.47 1.35
CA GLU A 122 -4.56 17.65 0.01
C GLU A 122 -3.91 18.86 -0.66
N TYR A 123 -3.33 18.66 -1.85
CA TYR A 123 -2.68 19.72 -2.61
C TYR A 123 -3.43 20.02 -3.92
N GLU A 124 -4.23 19.11 -4.39
CA GLU A 124 -5.16 19.25 -5.51
C GLU A 124 -6.39 18.41 -5.21
N PRO A 125 -7.55 18.69 -5.82
CA PRO A 125 -8.73 17.86 -5.63
C PRO A 125 -8.40 16.38 -5.89
N ARG A 126 -8.65 15.53 -4.90
CA ARG A 126 -8.41 14.07 -4.92
C ARG A 126 -6.94 13.65 -4.86
N TYR A 127 -6.01 14.59 -4.64
CA TYR A 127 -4.59 14.28 -4.47
C TYR A 127 -4.10 14.73 -3.10
N MET A 128 -3.40 13.86 -2.40
CA MET A 128 -2.76 14.19 -1.14
C MET A 128 -1.28 13.84 -1.19
N MET A 129 -0.47 14.51 -0.38
CA MET A 129 0.96 14.26 -0.29
C MET A 129 1.46 14.38 1.14
N LYS A 130 2.60 13.73 1.40
CA LYS A 130 3.33 13.83 2.65
C LYS A 130 4.82 13.93 2.35
N VAL A 131 5.48 14.90 2.96
CA VAL A 131 6.94 15.00 2.93
C VAL A 131 7.48 14.02 3.97
N LEU A 132 8.29 13.11 3.53
CA LEU A 132 8.82 12.03 4.39
C LEU A 132 10.03 12.47 5.22
#